data_fe2c8d8d37281c24890d8610dea354fa
#
_entry.id   fe2c8d8d37281c24890d8610dea354fa
#
_cell.length_a   1.000
_cell.length_b   1.000
_cell.length_c   1.000
_cell.angle_alpha   90.00
_cell.angle_beta   90.00
_cell.angle_gamma   90.00
#
_symmetry.space_group_name_H-M   'P 1'
#
loop_
_entity.id
_entity.type
_entity.pdbx_description
1 polymer ?
#
loop_
_entity_poly.entity_id
_entity_poly.type
_entity_poly.pdbx_seq_one_letter_code
_entity_poly.pdbx_strand_id
1 'polypeptide(L)'
;YALQGLRRFYPEPFELCAITVDLGFQALSPEVSNRLSPTLSSDAAAFDLKPVQELCDELSVPYTVVPTEIGKILFETRQESNPCALCAKMRKGALNEAALKLGCNKIAYAHHRDDLIETMLLSLIYEGRFYSFSPKTHLDKTGLTLIRPLMYVQEADVIGFKNKYHLPVCKNPCPVDGKTKREYV
;
A
#
# COMPACT_ATOMS: atom_id res chain seq x y z
N TYR A 1 -11.39 -4.05 7.81
CA TYR A 1 -12.14 -4.16 9.07
C TYR A 1 -13.03 -2.93 9.30
N ALA A 2 -12.50 -1.71 9.39
CA ALA A 2 -13.29 -0.51 9.67
C ALA A 2 -14.38 -0.24 8.63
N LEU A 3 -14.08 -0.37 7.34
CA LEU A 3 -15.08 -0.20 6.27
C LEU A 3 -16.17 -1.29 6.32
N GLN A 4 -15.83 -2.52 6.68
CA GLN A 4 -16.80 -3.59 6.85
C GLN A 4 -17.73 -3.30 8.04
N GLY A 5 -17.19 -2.74 9.12
CA GLY A 5 -18.00 -2.24 10.23
C GLY A 5 -18.94 -1.12 9.83
N LEU A 6 -18.46 -0.19 8.99
CA LEU A 6 -19.23 0.95 8.50
C LEU A 6 -20.46 0.52 7.68
N ARG A 7 -20.40 -0.56 6.92
CA ARG A 7 -21.52 -1.07 6.11
C ARG A 7 -22.81 -1.28 6.90
N ARG A 8 -22.71 -1.50 8.21
CA ARG A 8 -23.88 -1.81 9.06
C ARG A 8 -24.79 -0.60 9.32
N PHE A 9 -24.27 0.60 9.21
CA PHE A 9 -24.99 1.83 9.56
C PHE A 9 -24.79 3.00 8.56
N TYR A 10 -24.02 2.77 7.50
CA TYR A 10 -23.88 3.77 6.43
C TYR A 10 -25.18 3.82 5.60
N PRO A 11 -25.75 5.01 5.33
CA PRO A 11 -27.07 5.13 4.73
C PRO A 11 -27.16 4.56 3.30
N GLU A 12 -26.06 4.61 2.55
CA GLU A 12 -26.01 4.08 1.20
C GLU A 12 -25.28 2.72 1.18
N PRO A 13 -25.86 1.66 0.58
CA PRO A 13 -25.20 0.37 0.49
C PRO A 13 -23.96 0.45 -0.40
N PHE A 14 -22.89 -0.23 0.01
CA PHE A 14 -21.68 -0.41 -0.79
C PHE A 14 -21.10 -1.81 -0.60
N GLU A 15 -20.40 -2.28 -1.61
CA GLU A 15 -19.67 -3.54 -1.57
C GLU A 15 -18.18 -3.30 -1.36
N LEU A 16 -17.50 -4.28 -0.78
CA LEU A 16 -16.07 -4.24 -0.52
C LEU A 16 -15.40 -5.44 -1.16
N CYS A 17 -14.25 -5.21 -1.75
CA CYS A 17 -13.25 -6.23 -2.01
C CYS A 17 -11.87 -5.72 -1.55
N ALA A 18 -10.98 -6.64 -1.20
CA ALA A 18 -9.62 -6.32 -0.82
C ALA A 18 -8.67 -6.75 -1.93
N ILE A 19 -7.66 -5.93 -2.22
CA ILE A 19 -6.66 -6.21 -3.26
C ILE A 19 -5.28 -5.99 -2.69
N THR A 20 -4.40 -6.98 -2.83
CA THR A 20 -2.97 -6.84 -2.59
C THR A 20 -2.22 -6.94 -3.92
N VAL A 21 -1.37 -5.97 -4.21
CA VAL A 21 -0.44 -6.05 -5.35
C VAL A 21 0.86 -6.65 -4.84
N ASP A 22 1.15 -7.89 -5.26
CA ASP A 22 2.44 -8.52 -4.99
C ASP A 22 3.48 -7.95 -5.96
N LEU A 23 4.52 -7.36 -5.40
CA LEU A 23 5.57 -6.67 -6.17
C LEU A 23 6.66 -7.61 -6.70
N GLY A 24 6.60 -8.89 -6.37
CA GLY A 24 7.52 -9.91 -6.86
C GLY A 24 8.95 -9.80 -6.33
N PHE A 25 9.15 -9.20 -5.14
CA PHE A 25 10.50 -9.07 -4.57
C PHE A 25 11.16 -10.41 -4.22
N GLN A 26 10.37 -11.45 -4.01
CA GLN A 26 10.86 -12.81 -3.74
C GLN A 26 11.50 -13.47 -4.97
N ALA A 27 11.12 -13.02 -6.16
CA ALA A 27 11.64 -13.54 -7.43
C ALA A 27 12.92 -12.81 -7.91
N LEU A 28 13.48 -11.92 -7.09
CA LEU A 28 14.75 -11.25 -7.40
C LEU A 28 15.90 -12.24 -7.37
N SER A 29 16.87 -12.06 -8.27
CA SER A 29 18.08 -12.87 -8.29
C SER A 29 18.85 -12.77 -6.98
N PRO A 30 19.55 -13.82 -6.54
CA PRO A 30 20.33 -13.81 -5.30
C PRO A 30 21.37 -12.68 -5.26
N GLU A 31 21.96 -12.35 -6.41
CA GLU A 31 22.94 -11.27 -6.55
C GLU A 31 22.34 -9.91 -6.22
N VAL A 32 21.15 -9.64 -6.75
CA VAL A 32 20.42 -8.39 -6.49
C VAL A 32 19.92 -8.34 -5.05
N SER A 33 19.38 -9.42 -4.55
CA SER A 33 18.90 -9.52 -3.16
C SER A 33 20.03 -9.25 -2.16
N ASN A 34 21.20 -9.86 -2.35
CA ASN A 34 22.37 -9.66 -1.49
C ASN A 34 22.92 -8.22 -1.57
N ARG A 35 22.89 -7.59 -2.76
CA ARG A 35 23.32 -6.19 -2.93
C ARG A 35 22.41 -5.20 -2.20
N LEU A 36 21.09 -5.42 -2.22
CA LEU A 36 20.11 -4.52 -1.65
C LEU A 36 20.00 -4.65 -0.12
N SER A 37 20.12 -5.85 0.39
CA SER A 37 20.03 -6.11 1.82
C SER A 37 20.84 -7.35 2.21
N PRO A 38 22.11 -7.17 2.59
CA PRO A 38 22.98 -8.27 3.02
C PRO A 38 22.44 -9.05 4.22
N THR A 39 21.56 -8.44 5.02
CA THR A 39 20.93 -9.03 6.21
C THR A 39 19.67 -9.84 5.91
N LEU A 40 19.15 -9.81 4.67
CA LEU A 40 18.02 -10.63 4.24
C LEU A 40 18.41 -12.03 3.76
N SER A 41 19.71 -12.39 3.87
CA SER A 41 20.21 -13.73 3.55
C SER A 41 19.68 -14.75 4.56
N SER A 42 18.75 -15.55 4.23
CA SER A 42 18.19 -16.78 4.83
C SER A 42 16.79 -16.69 5.48
N ASP A 43 16.36 -15.55 6.02
CA ASP A 43 15.02 -15.38 6.58
C ASP A 43 14.12 -14.42 5.75
N ALA A 44 14.24 -14.45 4.42
CA ALA A 44 13.16 -13.99 3.55
C ALA A 44 11.97 -14.93 3.80
N ALA A 45 11.41 -14.82 5.02
CA ALA A 45 10.11 -15.40 5.32
C ALA A 45 9.22 -15.02 4.16
N ALA A 46 8.75 -16.01 3.45
CA ALA A 46 7.89 -15.83 2.30
C ALA A 46 6.90 -14.74 2.65
N PHE A 47 6.70 -13.80 1.74
CA PHE A 47 5.69 -12.75 1.92
C PHE A 47 4.35 -13.44 2.15
N ASP A 48 4.08 -13.73 3.43
CA ASP A 48 2.95 -14.55 3.84
C ASP A 48 1.71 -13.66 3.93
N LEU A 49 0.84 -13.81 2.96
CA LEU A 49 -0.45 -13.14 2.91
C LEU A 49 -1.59 -13.94 3.57
N LYS A 50 -1.28 -15.15 4.07
CA LYS A 50 -2.28 -16.02 4.69
C LYS A 50 -3.04 -15.34 5.83
N PRO A 51 -2.41 -14.60 6.76
CA PRO A 51 -3.15 -13.91 7.82
C PRO A 51 -4.11 -12.84 7.29
N VAL A 52 -3.78 -12.20 6.17
CA VAL A 52 -4.67 -11.22 5.52
C VAL A 52 -5.83 -11.91 4.84
N GLN A 53 -5.56 -13.05 4.17
CA GLN A 53 -6.61 -13.88 3.57
C GLN A 53 -7.60 -14.35 4.63
N GLU A 54 -7.12 -14.91 5.74
CA GLU A 54 -7.95 -15.40 6.85
C GLU A 54 -8.83 -14.27 7.43
N LEU A 55 -8.27 -13.07 7.61
CA LEU A 55 -9.05 -11.91 8.05
C LEU A 55 -10.14 -11.52 7.03
N CYS A 56 -9.83 -11.55 5.74
CA CYS A 56 -10.80 -11.23 4.70
C CYS A 56 -11.93 -12.27 4.66
N ASP A 57 -11.62 -13.56 4.81
CA ASP A 57 -12.59 -14.66 4.87
C ASP A 57 -13.49 -14.51 6.10
N GLU A 58 -12.93 -14.22 7.27
CA GLU A 58 -13.68 -13.96 8.51
C GLU A 58 -14.65 -12.78 8.35
N LEU A 59 -14.22 -11.73 7.66
CA LEU A 59 -15.03 -10.54 7.39
C LEU A 59 -16.00 -10.72 6.20
N SER A 60 -15.96 -11.86 5.51
CA SER A 60 -16.71 -12.10 4.26
C SER A 60 -16.44 -11.01 3.21
N VAL A 61 -15.16 -10.63 3.06
CA VAL A 61 -14.68 -9.66 2.06
C VAL A 61 -13.89 -10.42 1.00
N PRO A 62 -14.30 -10.42 -0.28
CA PRO A 62 -13.53 -11.03 -1.36
C PRO A 62 -12.11 -10.45 -1.40
N TYR A 63 -11.10 -11.33 -1.49
CA TYR A 63 -9.70 -10.94 -1.50
C TYR A 63 -9.01 -11.41 -2.77
N THR A 64 -8.23 -10.53 -3.38
CA THR A 64 -7.49 -10.80 -4.62
C THR A 64 -6.04 -10.38 -4.47
N VAL A 65 -5.12 -11.30 -4.78
CA VAL A 65 -3.70 -11.00 -4.90
C VAL A 65 -3.35 -10.84 -6.38
N VAL A 66 -2.73 -9.72 -6.73
CA VAL A 66 -2.30 -9.39 -8.10
C VAL A 66 -0.79 -9.57 -8.19
N PRO A 67 -0.29 -10.67 -8.78
CA PRO A 67 1.13 -10.87 -8.95
C PRO A 67 1.68 -9.90 -10.00
N THR A 68 2.86 -9.33 -9.75
CA THR A 68 3.57 -8.44 -10.69
C THR A 68 5.07 -8.70 -10.67
N GLU A 69 5.76 -8.23 -11.71
CA GLU A 69 7.22 -8.25 -11.80
C GLU A 69 7.86 -6.88 -11.49
N ILE A 70 7.16 -6.04 -10.70
CA ILE A 70 7.62 -4.68 -10.40
C ILE A 70 9.01 -4.69 -9.75
N GLY A 71 9.26 -5.58 -8.80
CA GLY A 71 10.57 -5.73 -8.16
C GLY A 71 11.69 -5.99 -9.17
N LYS A 72 11.49 -6.94 -10.07
CA LYS A 72 12.43 -7.27 -11.13
C LYS A 72 12.69 -6.10 -12.07
N ILE A 73 11.64 -5.39 -12.49
CA ILE A 73 11.78 -4.21 -13.35
C ILE A 73 12.61 -3.12 -12.67
N LEU A 74 12.36 -2.85 -11.38
CA LEU A 74 13.04 -1.80 -10.63
C LEU A 74 14.53 -2.09 -10.40
N PHE A 75 14.85 -3.31 -9.97
CA PHE A 75 16.17 -3.64 -9.42
C PHE A 75 17.06 -4.41 -10.36
N GLU A 76 16.52 -5.15 -11.32
CA GLU A 76 17.28 -5.91 -12.31
C GLU A 76 17.32 -5.20 -13.66
N THR A 77 16.16 -4.81 -14.20
CA THR A 77 16.07 -4.27 -15.56
C THR A 77 16.48 -2.81 -15.63
N ARG A 78 15.93 -1.96 -14.75
CA ARG A 78 16.16 -0.50 -14.79
C ARG A 78 17.25 -0.03 -13.85
N GLN A 79 17.53 -0.78 -12.78
CA GLN A 79 18.50 -0.39 -11.74
C GLN A 79 18.32 1.06 -11.27
N GLU A 80 17.08 1.41 -10.96
CA GLU A 80 16.68 2.77 -10.60
C GLU A 80 17.42 3.28 -9.35
N SER A 81 17.97 4.47 -9.43
CA SER A 81 18.59 5.14 -8.29
C SER A 81 17.57 5.61 -7.25
N ASN A 82 16.34 5.91 -7.68
CA ASN A 82 15.21 6.24 -6.81
C ASN A 82 14.01 5.32 -7.10
N PRO A 83 14.06 4.06 -6.67
CA PRO A 83 13.08 3.05 -7.04
C PRO A 83 11.68 3.34 -6.49
N CYS A 84 11.57 4.09 -5.36
CA CYS A 84 10.29 4.31 -4.68
C CYS A 84 9.27 5.06 -5.54
N ALA A 85 9.69 6.06 -6.31
CA ALA A 85 8.80 6.86 -7.15
C ALA A 85 8.22 6.01 -8.29
N LEU A 86 9.06 5.22 -8.97
CA LEU A 86 8.62 4.33 -10.04
C LEU A 86 7.78 3.17 -9.48
N CYS A 87 8.19 2.58 -8.35
CA CYS A 87 7.42 1.56 -7.65
C CYS A 87 6.00 2.03 -7.33
N ALA A 88 5.85 3.21 -6.74
CA ALA A 88 4.55 3.78 -6.41
C ALA A 88 3.67 3.97 -7.66
N LYS A 89 4.26 4.43 -8.76
CA LYS A 89 3.55 4.63 -10.04
C LYS A 89 3.07 3.30 -10.62
N MET A 90 3.94 2.29 -10.68
CA MET A 90 3.61 0.97 -11.24
C MET A 90 2.59 0.23 -10.36
N ARG A 91 2.78 0.24 -9.04
CA ARG A 91 1.85 -0.35 -8.07
C ARG A 91 0.46 0.27 -8.17
N LYS A 92 0.39 1.61 -8.29
CA LYS A 92 -0.88 2.31 -8.51
C LYS A 92 -1.55 1.90 -9.82
N GLY A 93 -0.78 1.72 -10.90
CA GLY A 93 -1.30 1.24 -12.19
C GLY A 93 -1.91 -0.15 -12.07
N ALA A 94 -1.17 -1.11 -11.52
CA ALA A 94 -1.64 -2.48 -11.32
C ALA A 94 -2.89 -2.55 -10.43
N LEU A 95 -2.93 -1.77 -9.34
CA LEU A 95 -4.10 -1.70 -8.46
C LEU A 95 -5.33 -1.12 -9.18
N ASN A 96 -5.17 -0.05 -9.95
CA ASN A 96 -6.27 0.55 -10.69
C ASN A 96 -6.84 -0.42 -11.74
N GLU A 97 -5.98 -1.12 -12.46
CA GLU A 97 -6.39 -2.14 -13.44
C GLU A 97 -7.17 -3.28 -12.77
N ALA A 98 -6.65 -3.79 -11.66
CA ALA A 98 -7.32 -4.85 -10.90
C ALA A 98 -8.69 -4.39 -10.36
N ALA A 99 -8.76 -3.17 -9.82
CA ALA A 99 -10.02 -2.60 -9.34
C ALA A 99 -11.06 -2.47 -10.45
N LEU A 100 -10.66 -2.04 -11.65
CA LEU A 100 -11.55 -1.98 -12.81
C LEU A 100 -12.05 -3.37 -13.24
N LYS A 101 -11.16 -4.36 -13.29
CA LYS A 101 -11.51 -5.76 -13.62
C LYS A 101 -12.53 -6.35 -12.63
N LEU A 102 -12.45 -5.94 -11.37
CA LEU A 102 -13.39 -6.36 -10.31
C LEU A 102 -14.66 -5.49 -10.25
N GLY A 103 -14.85 -4.56 -11.20
CA GLY A 103 -16.04 -3.70 -11.24
C GLY A 103 -16.09 -2.62 -10.17
N CYS A 104 -14.97 -2.32 -9.50
CA CYS A 104 -14.91 -1.28 -8.48
C CYS A 104 -15.02 0.12 -9.10
N ASN A 105 -15.71 1.03 -8.42
CA ASN A 105 -15.78 2.45 -8.79
C ASN A 105 -14.97 3.35 -7.85
N LYS A 106 -14.49 2.81 -6.73
CA LYS A 106 -13.67 3.52 -5.74
C LYS A 106 -12.50 2.68 -5.27
N ILE A 107 -11.40 3.33 -4.92
CA ILE A 107 -10.26 2.72 -4.24
C ILE A 107 -10.05 3.46 -2.92
N ALA A 108 -10.03 2.73 -1.81
CA ALA A 108 -9.74 3.28 -0.50
C ALA A 108 -8.28 3.02 -0.13
N TYR A 109 -7.52 4.09 0.12
CA TYR A 109 -6.18 4.02 0.70
C TYR A 109 -6.22 4.30 2.19
N ALA A 110 -5.41 3.58 2.95
CA ALA A 110 -5.33 3.71 4.40
C ALA A 110 -4.38 4.82 4.88
N HIS A 111 -4.11 5.82 4.03
CA HIS A 111 -3.31 6.97 4.47
C HIS A 111 -3.98 7.67 5.65
N HIS A 112 -3.19 7.95 6.68
CA HIS A 112 -3.62 8.61 7.90
C HIS A 112 -3.10 10.06 7.99
N ARG A 113 -3.38 10.74 9.10
CA ARG A 113 -3.04 12.15 9.29
C ARG A 113 -1.54 12.41 9.21
N ASP A 114 -0.75 11.52 9.80
CA ASP A 114 0.69 11.65 9.86
C ASP A 114 1.32 11.51 8.45
N ASP A 115 0.81 10.60 7.59
CA ASP A 115 1.18 10.53 6.16
C ASP A 115 0.95 11.85 5.41
N LEU A 116 -0.15 12.55 5.75
CA LEU A 116 -0.48 13.84 5.14
C LEU A 116 0.53 14.91 5.55
N ILE A 117 0.89 14.96 6.84
CA ILE A 117 1.86 15.91 7.40
C ILE A 117 3.24 15.65 6.82
N GLU A 118 3.71 14.41 6.84
CA GLU A 118 5.00 14.01 6.26
C GLU A 118 5.08 14.37 4.77
N THR A 119 4.03 14.08 4.00
CA THR A 119 4.00 14.41 2.58
C THR A 119 4.08 15.93 2.36
N MET A 120 3.42 16.71 3.20
CA MET A 120 3.47 18.17 3.15
C MET A 120 4.88 18.69 3.49
N LEU A 121 5.52 18.16 4.55
CA LEU A 121 6.88 18.53 4.95
C LEU A 121 7.91 18.15 3.88
N LEU A 122 7.82 16.94 3.32
CA LEU A 122 8.67 16.51 2.22
C LEU A 122 8.52 17.41 0.99
N SER A 123 7.28 17.77 0.63
CA SER A 123 7.03 18.67 -0.50
C SER A 123 7.62 20.06 -0.25
N LEU A 124 7.51 20.57 0.98
CA LEU A 124 8.09 21.85 1.36
C LEU A 124 9.63 21.84 1.32
N ILE A 125 10.25 20.79 1.89
CA ILE A 125 11.71 20.67 2.01
C ILE A 125 12.38 20.40 0.65
N TYR A 126 11.83 19.48 -0.14
CA TYR A 126 12.47 18.99 -1.36
C TYR A 126 11.98 19.63 -2.66
N GLU A 127 10.74 20.17 -2.66
CA GLU A 127 10.11 20.73 -3.85
C GLU A 127 9.84 22.24 -3.73
N GLY A 128 10.04 22.83 -2.55
CA GLY A 128 9.77 24.24 -2.28
C GLY A 128 8.29 24.63 -2.43
N ARG A 129 7.37 23.70 -2.31
CA ARG A 129 5.94 23.96 -2.45
C ARG A 129 5.13 23.36 -1.32
N PHE A 130 4.05 24.01 -0.98
CA PHE A 130 3.09 23.56 0.03
C PHE A 130 2.06 22.64 -0.61
N TYR A 131 2.33 21.33 -0.59
CA TYR A 131 1.46 20.34 -1.23
C TYR A 131 1.28 19.10 -0.36
N SER A 132 0.06 18.57 -0.35
CA SER A 132 -0.23 17.22 0.11
C SER A 132 -1.40 16.62 -0.69
N PHE A 133 -1.78 15.39 -0.40
CA PHE A 133 -2.84 14.70 -1.12
C PHE A 133 -4.24 15.07 -0.56
N SER A 134 -5.24 15.06 -1.42
CA SER A 134 -6.63 15.34 -1.06
C SER A 134 -7.34 14.11 -0.48
N PRO A 135 -8.38 14.28 0.37
CA PRO A 135 -9.19 13.18 0.91
C PRO A 135 -9.89 12.36 -0.19
N LYS A 136 -10.27 13.04 -1.27
CA LYS A 136 -10.92 12.45 -2.44
C LYS A 136 -10.26 12.95 -3.72
N THR A 137 -10.01 12.06 -4.67
CA THR A 137 -9.40 12.40 -5.97
C THR A 137 -10.09 11.60 -7.07
N HIS A 138 -10.61 12.26 -8.09
CA HIS A 138 -11.09 11.58 -9.29
C HIS A 138 -9.91 11.28 -10.22
N LEU A 139 -9.90 10.09 -10.82
CA LEU A 139 -8.87 9.64 -11.75
C LEU A 139 -9.45 9.63 -13.17
N ASP A 140 -9.30 10.73 -13.90
CA ASP A 140 -9.93 10.96 -15.20
C ASP A 140 -9.67 9.84 -16.23
N LYS A 141 -8.47 9.25 -16.21
CA LYS A 141 -8.10 8.18 -17.14
C LYS A 141 -8.83 6.85 -16.90
N THR A 142 -9.26 6.60 -15.68
CA THR A 142 -9.86 5.32 -15.28
C THR A 142 -11.32 5.45 -14.83
N GLY A 143 -11.78 6.68 -14.56
CA GLY A 143 -13.09 6.94 -13.96
C GLY A 143 -13.19 6.54 -12.47
N LEU A 144 -12.11 5.99 -11.90
CA LEU A 144 -12.09 5.59 -10.49
C LEU A 144 -12.02 6.80 -9.57
N THR A 145 -12.65 6.70 -8.42
CA THR A 145 -12.51 7.68 -7.35
C THR A 145 -11.63 7.11 -6.24
N LEU A 146 -10.53 7.78 -5.97
CA LEU A 146 -9.65 7.47 -4.85
C LEU A 146 -10.16 8.18 -3.60
N ILE A 147 -10.26 7.46 -2.49
CA ILE A 147 -10.66 8.01 -1.18
C ILE A 147 -9.65 7.63 -0.10
N ARG A 148 -9.57 8.46 0.95
CA ARG A 148 -8.67 8.25 2.10
C ARG A 148 -9.44 8.40 3.41
N PRO A 149 -10.17 7.35 3.81
CA PRO A 149 -11.09 7.43 4.96
C PRO A 149 -10.40 7.77 6.29
N LEU A 150 -9.13 7.40 6.44
CA LEU A 150 -8.36 7.60 7.69
C LEU A 150 -7.56 8.91 7.72
N MET A 151 -7.71 9.79 6.72
CA MET A 151 -6.86 10.97 6.53
C MET A 151 -6.79 11.93 7.73
N TYR A 152 -7.80 11.92 8.61
CA TYR A 152 -7.83 12.74 9.81
C TYR A 152 -7.59 11.95 11.11
N VAL A 153 -7.31 10.65 10.99
CA VAL A 153 -7.01 9.77 12.13
C VAL A 153 -5.50 9.79 12.38
N GLN A 154 -5.08 9.85 13.62
CA GLN A 154 -3.67 9.77 14.00
C GLN A 154 -3.13 8.35 13.79
N GLU A 155 -1.85 8.21 13.43
CA GLU A 155 -1.20 6.90 13.34
C GLU A 155 -1.29 6.13 14.66
N ALA A 156 -1.10 6.81 15.79
CA ALA A 156 -1.21 6.22 17.12
C ALA A 156 -2.60 5.57 17.36
N ASP A 157 -3.67 6.19 16.86
CA ASP A 157 -5.03 5.62 16.96
C ASP A 157 -5.19 4.39 16.05
N VAL A 158 -4.57 4.40 14.86
CA VAL A 158 -4.55 3.24 13.95
C VAL A 158 -3.81 2.06 14.59
N ILE A 159 -2.65 2.33 15.22
CA ILE A 159 -1.87 1.33 15.97
C ILE A 159 -2.68 0.80 17.16
N GLY A 160 -3.31 1.69 17.93
CA GLY A 160 -4.18 1.32 19.05
C GLY A 160 -5.35 0.44 18.59
N PHE A 161 -5.99 0.79 17.49
CA PHE A 161 -7.07 0.01 16.89
C PHE A 161 -6.59 -1.38 16.43
N LYS A 162 -5.46 -1.44 15.71
CA LYS A 162 -4.83 -2.70 15.30
C LYS A 162 -4.58 -3.62 16.51
N ASN A 163 -4.00 -3.08 17.57
CA ASN A 163 -3.68 -3.85 18.77
C ASN A 163 -4.95 -4.33 19.49
N LYS A 164 -5.96 -3.47 19.62
CA LYS A 164 -7.23 -3.80 20.29
C LYS A 164 -7.99 -4.94 19.60
N TYR A 165 -7.97 -4.96 18.26
CA TYR A 165 -8.68 -5.96 17.47
C TYR A 165 -7.77 -7.08 16.94
N HIS A 166 -6.51 -7.13 17.38
CA HIS A 166 -5.51 -8.13 17.00
C HIS A 166 -5.41 -8.31 15.47
N LEU A 167 -5.48 -7.19 14.73
CA LEU A 167 -5.43 -7.24 13.27
C LEU A 167 -4.03 -7.68 12.79
N PRO A 168 -3.95 -8.60 11.83
CA PRO A 168 -2.68 -9.10 11.32
C PRO A 168 -1.94 -8.01 10.54
N VAL A 169 -0.62 -7.97 10.70
CA VAL A 169 0.28 -7.10 9.93
C VAL A 169 1.36 -7.97 9.30
N CYS A 170 1.38 -8.00 7.99
CA CYS A 170 2.45 -8.68 7.24
C CYS A 170 3.70 -7.81 7.19
N LYS A 171 4.87 -8.44 7.30
CA LYS A 171 6.15 -7.74 7.15
C LYS A 171 6.27 -7.19 5.73
N ASN A 172 6.74 -5.95 5.61
CA ASN A 172 7.02 -5.35 4.30
C ASN A 172 8.20 -6.07 3.62
N PRO A 173 8.00 -6.69 2.44
CA PRO A 173 9.07 -7.41 1.75
C PRO A 173 10.02 -6.49 0.97
N CYS A 174 9.84 -5.16 1.04
CA CYS A 174 10.62 -4.21 0.27
C CYS A 174 12.08 -4.17 0.76
N PRO A 175 13.09 -4.42 -0.12
CA PRO A 175 14.50 -4.46 0.29
C PRO A 175 15.07 -3.07 0.66
N VAL A 176 14.36 -1.99 0.38
CA VAL A 176 14.73 -0.61 0.75
C VAL A 176 13.82 -0.03 1.83
N ASP A 177 13.06 -0.88 2.52
CA ASP A 177 12.24 -0.47 3.66
C ASP A 177 13.11 0.11 4.78
N GLY A 178 12.63 1.17 5.46
CA GLY A 178 13.40 1.87 6.49
C GLY A 178 14.59 2.72 5.97
N LYS A 179 14.76 2.86 4.64
CA LYS A 179 15.84 3.66 4.02
C LYS A 179 15.30 4.81 3.18
N THR A 180 14.07 5.21 3.41
CA THR A 180 13.41 6.25 2.61
C THR A 180 13.57 7.64 3.23
N LYS A 181 13.39 8.69 2.42
CA LYS A 181 13.41 10.08 2.93
C LYS A 181 12.32 10.35 3.98
N ARG A 182 11.29 9.54 4.01
CA ARG A 182 10.20 9.64 4.98
C ARG A 182 10.62 9.30 6.41
N GLU A 183 11.66 8.49 6.58
CA GLU A 183 12.24 8.15 7.89
C GLU A 183 12.94 9.34 8.59
N TYR A 184 13.18 10.44 7.86
CA TYR A 184 13.89 11.61 8.37
C TYR A 184 12.96 12.80 8.66
N VAL A 185 11.68 12.66 8.48
CA VAL A 185 10.66 13.69 8.69
C VAL A 185 9.71 13.32 9.82
#